data_77ac4c9956775304995c6ecc209bf05f
#
_entry.id   77ac4c9956775304995c6ecc209bf05f
#
_cell.length_a   1.000
_cell.length_b   1.000
_cell.length_c   1.000
_cell.angle_alpha   90.00
_cell.angle_beta   90.00
_cell.angle_gamma   90.00
#
_symmetry.space_group_name_H-M   'P 1'
#
loop_
_entity.id
_entity.type
_entity.pdbx_description
1 polymer ?
#
loop_
_entity_poly.entity_id
_entity_poly.type
_entity_poly.pdbx_seq_one_letter_code
_entity_poly.pdbx_strand_id
1 'polypeptide(L)'
;MDPIKCEIYDYIEIICLYRYRVKLTLTDGTHIQGQFDRTLYLNRNQQKHEAIAGINQQQQAIEVILTDITSIDVLSQNASFSHISLIE
;
A
#
# COMPACT_ATOMS: atom_id res chain seq x y z
N MET A 1 19.19 -0.26 -3.38
CA MET A 1 17.81 -0.76 -3.33
C MET A 1 17.09 -0.32 -4.58
N ASP A 2 16.43 -1.24 -5.23
CA ASP A 2 15.73 -0.91 -6.46
C ASP A 2 14.47 -0.12 -6.18
N PRO A 3 14.16 0.88 -7.00
CA PRO A 3 12.90 1.59 -6.84
C PRO A 3 11.72 0.68 -7.17
N ILE A 4 10.56 1.07 -6.65
CA ILE A 4 9.32 0.38 -7.00
C ILE A 4 9.03 0.64 -8.47
N LYS A 5 8.64 -0.41 -9.20
CA LYS A 5 8.39 -0.30 -10.64
C LYS A 5 7.22 0.63 -10.91
N CYS A 6 7.27 1.33 -12.04
CA CYS A 6 6.22 2.28 -12.43
C CYS A 6 4.85 1.63 -12.49
N GLU A 7 4.75 0.40 -13.00
CA GLU A 7 3.46 -0.30 -13.07
C GLU A 7 2.86 -0.55 -11.69
N ILE A 8 3.69 -0.71 -10.66
CA ILE A 8 3.21 -0.86 -9.29
C ILE A 8 2.57 0.46 -8.82
N TYR A 9 3.17 1.60 -9.15
CA TYR A 9 2.59 2.89 -8.81
C TYR A 9 1.21 3.08 -9.45
N ASP A 10 1.02 2.61 -10.67
CA ASP A 10 -0.29 2.68 -11.33
C ASP A 10 -1.33 1.90 -10.54
N TYR A 11 -0.99 0.70 -10.06
CA TYR A 11 -1.89 -0.09 -9.21
C TYR A 11 -2.16 0.60 -7.87
N ILE A 12 -1.14 1.20 -7.27
CA ILE A 12 -1.29 1.95 -6.02
C ILE A 12 -2.27 3.12 -6.22
N GLU A 13 -2.15 3.84 -7.34
CA GLU A 13 -3.05 4.95 -7.66
C GLU A 13 -4.49 4.46 -7.80
N ILE A 14 -4.70 3.31 -8.45
CA ILE A 14 -6.04 2.74 -8.61
C ILE A 14 -6.62 2.36 -7.24
N ILE A 15 -5.83 1.75 -6.38
CA ILE A 15 -6.26 1.39 -5.03
C ILE A 15 -6.72 2.64 -4.28
N CYS A 16 -5.96 3.72 -4.36
CA CYS A 16 -6.28 4.96 -3.67
C CYS A 16 -7.50 5.66 -4.28
N LEU A 17 -7.58 5.69 -5.61
CA LEU A 17 -8.67 6.35 -6.33
C LEU A 17 -10.02 5.73 -5.98
N TYR A 18 -10.10 4.41 -5.95
CA TYR A 18 -11.34 3.69 -5.68
C TYR A 18 -11.48 3.28 -4.23
N ARG A 19 -10.48 3.54 -3.40
CA ARG A 19 -10.48 3.21 -1.97
C ARG A 19 -10.78 1.74 -1.74
N TYR A 20 -10.12 0.87 -2.52
CA TYR A 20 -10.29 -0.56 -2.36
C TYR A 20 -9.87 -0.99 -0.96
N ARG A 21 -10.62 -1.92 -0.38
CA ARG A 21 -10.15 -2.59 0.83
C ARG A 21 -9.06 -3.57 0.44
N VAL A 22 -7.95 -3.51 1.15
CA VAL A 22 -6.79 -4.32 0.83
C VAL A 22 -6.19 -4.91 2.10
N LYS A 23 -5.48 -6.01 1.91
CA LYS A 23 -4.63 -6.58 2.94
C LYS A 23 -3.19 -6.44 2.49
N LEU A 24 -2.40 -5.70 3.25
CA LEU A 24 -0.97 -5.55 3.00
C LEU A 24 -0.22 -6.63 3.74
N THR A 25 0.74 -7.26 3.07
CA THR A 25 1.71 -8.14 3.71
C THR A 25 3.03 -7.39 3.77
N LEU A 26 3.58 -7.26 4.97
CA LEU A 26 4.78 -6.47 5.20
C LEU A 26 6.03 -7.35 5.19
N THR A 27 7.20 -6.71 5.10
CA THR A 27 8.48 -7.40 5.02
C THR A 27 8.78 -8.26 6.25
N ASP A 28 8.18 -7.95 7.39
CA ASP A 28 8.34 -8.72 8.62
C ASP A 28 7.31 -9.85 8.75
N GLY A 29 6.48 -10.05 7.73
CA GLY A 29 5.45 -11.09 7.71
C GLY A 29 4.12 -10.71 8.34
N THR A 30 4.00 -9.51 8.90
CA THR A 30 2.73 -9.06 9.46
C THR A 30 1.79 -8.58 8.38
N HIS A 31 0.51 -8.45 8.72
CA HIS A 31 -0.53 -8.02 7.80
C HIS A 31 -1.27 -6.80 8.36
N ILE A 32 -1.67 -5.91 7.45
CA ILE A 32 -2.50 -4.75 7.77
C ILE A 32 -3.66 -4.73 6.79
N GLN A 33 -4.88 -4.65 7.28
CA GLN A 33 -6.06 -4.46 6.43
C GLN A 33 -6.56 -3.03 6.56
N GLY A 34 -6.94 -2.43 5.44
CA GLY A 34 -7.47 -1.08 5.45
C GLY A 34 -7.88 -0.60 4.09
N GLN A 35 -8.28 0.66 4.05
CA GLN A 35 -8.60 1.39 2.82
C GLN A 35 -7.70 2.60 2.76
N PHE A 36 -6.99 2.72 1.65
CA PHE A 36 -6.01 3.80 1.46
C PHE A 36 -6.56 4.78 0.42
N ASP A 37 -6.35 6.06 0.63
CA ASP A 37 -6.94 7.09 -0.23
C ASP A 37 -5.91 8.05 -0.81
N ARG A 38 -4.64 7.96 -0.41
CA ARG A 38 -3.62 8.86 -0.94
C ARG A 38 -2.22 8.31 -0.71
N THR A 39 -1.26 8.88 -1.45
CA THR A 39 0.16 8.67 -1.20
C THR A 39 0.76 9.94 -0.61
N LEU A 40 1.85 9.78 0.13
CA LEU A 40 2.58 10.90 0.70
C LEU A 40 4.02 10.47 0.97
N TYR A 41 4.85 11.40 1.44
CA TYR A 41 6.23 11.10 1.81
C TYR A 41 6.40 11.21 3.31
N LEU A 42 7.08 10.23 3.89
CA LEU A 42 7.44 10.22 5.31
C LEU A 42 8.95 10.29 5.45
N ASN A 43 9.42 10.96 6.50
CA ASN A 43 10.84 10.96 6.83
C ASN A 43 11.12 9.82 7.81
N ARG A 44 12.13 9.00 7.46
CA ARG A 44 12.63 7.95 8.34
C ARG A 44 14.15 7.93 8.18
N ASN A 45 14.85 8.06 9.30
CA ASN A 45 16.33 8.13 9.31
C ASN A 45 16.85 9.22 8.36
N GLN A 46 16.20 10.39 8.39
CA GLN A 46 16.58 11.56 7.59
C GLN A 46 16.45 11.37 6.08
N GLN A 47 15.68 10.35 5.67
CA GLN A 47 15.40 10.08 4.26
C GLN A 47 13.89 10.10 4.03
N LYS A 48 13.50 10.60 2.86
CA LYS A 48 12.10 10.58 2.45
C LYS A 48 11.75 9.22 1.87
N HIS A 49 10.63 8.66 2.32
CA HIS A 49 10.10 7.41 1.82
C HIS A 49 8.67 7.61 1.38
N GLU A 50 8.34 7.10 0.22
CA GLU A 50 6.96 7.15 -0.26
C GLU A 50 6.11 6.16 0.52
N ALA A 51 4.90 6.60 0.89
CA ALA A 51 3.99 5.82 1.73
C ALA A 51 2.57 5.94 1.21
N ILE A 52 1.73 4.98 1.59
CA ILE A 52 0.28 5.09 1.38
C ILE A 52 -0.38 5.38 2.73
N ALA A 53 -1.46 6.14 2.68
CA ALA A 53 -2.18 6.57 3.87
C ALA A 53 -3.67 6.33 3.72
N GLY A 54 -4.32 6.05 4.83
CA GLY A 54 -5.74 5.79 4.87
C GLY A 54 -6.17 5.40 6.27
N ILE A 55 -7.12 4.47 6.36
CA ILE A 55 -7.65 4.01 7.64
C ILE A 55 -7.58 2.49 7.72
N ASN A 56 -7.43 1.97 8.93
CA ASN A 56 -7.44 0.53 9.17
C ASN A 56 -8.87 0.04 9.47
N GLN A 57 -9.01 -1.23 9.85
CA GLN A 57 -10.31 -1.82 10.16
C GLN A 57 -11.00 -1.17 11.35
N GLN A 58 -10.25 -0.55 12.25
CA GLN A 58 -10.78 0.13 13.43
C GLN A 58 -11.03 1.63 13.17
N GLN A 59 -10.99 2.06 11.91
CA GLN A 59 -11.18 3.45 11.50
C GLN A 59 -10.10 4.39 12.02
N GLN A 60 -8.92 3.86 12.31
CA GLN A 60 -7.78 4.65 12.76
C GLN A 60 -6.90 5.02 11.57
N ALA A 61 -6.37 6.24 11.56
CA ALA A 61 -5.46 6.67 10.51
C ALA A 61 -4.18 5.84 10.53
N ILE A 62 -3.76 5.38 9.35
CA ILE A 62 -2.52 4.62 9.21
C ILE A 62 -1.73 5.12 8.01
N GLU A 63 -0.43 4.97 8.09
CA GLU A 63 0.51 5.27 7.01
C GLU A 63 1.49 4.12 6.91
N VAL A 64 1.74 3.63 5.70
CA VAL A 64 2.64 2.48 5.48
C VAL A 64 3.60 2.82 4.37
N ILE A 65 4.89 2.70 4.65
CA ILE A 65 5.93 2.96 3.66
C ILE A 65 5.90 1.85 2.60
N LEU A 66 5.91 2.24 1.32
CA LEU A 66 5.74 1.29 0.22
C LEU A 66 6.82 0.21 0.21
N THR A 67 8.06 0.55 0.52
CA THR A 67 9.15 -0.44 0.52
C THR A 67 9.07 -1.42 1.69
N ASP A 68 8.19 -1.18 2.65
CA ASP A 68 7.91 -2.13 3.72
C ASP A 68 6.84 -3.15 3.33
N ILE A 69 6.23 -3.00 2.15
CA ILE A 69 5.15 -3.88 1.68
C ILE A 69 5.71 -4.88 0.69
N THR A 70 5.46 -6.17 0.91
CA THR A 70 5.86 -7.20 -0.04
C THR A 70 4.76 -7.52 -1.04
N SER A 71 3.50 -7.47 -0.62
CA SER A 71 2.38 -7.74 -1.50
C SER A 71 1.10 -7.08 -0.99
N ILE A 72 0.14 -6.92 -1.89
CA ILE A 72 -1.17 -6.35 -1.59
C ILE A 72 -2.23 -7.29 -2.17
N ASP A 73 -3.16 -7.72 -1.34
CA ASP A 73 -4.34 -8.46 -1.78
C ASP A 73 -5.55 -7.55 -1.72
N VAL A 74 -6.28 -7.45 -2.84
CA VAL A 74 -7.46 -6.61 -2.93
C VAL A 74 -8.67 -7.41 -2.48
N LEU A 75 -9.38 -6.91 -1.49
CA LEU A 75 -10.51 -7.59 -0.87
C LEU A 75 -11.86 -7.09 -1.41
N SER A 76 -11.88 -5.92 -2.04
CA SER A 76 -13.10 -5.34 -2.60
C SER A 76 -13.56 -6.14 -3.80
N GLN A 77 -14.89 -6.30 -3.94
CA GLN A 77 -15.48 -6.93 -5.11
C GLN A 77 -15.41 -5.99 -6.30
N ASN A 78 -15.37 -6.56 -7.51
CA ASN A 78 -15.35 -5.82 -8.78
C ASN A 78 -14.11 -4.94 -8.96
N ALA A 79 -13.04 -5.24 -8.24
CA ALA A 79 -11.76 -4.57 -8.47
C ALA A 79 -11.16 -5.08 -9.77
N SER A 80 -10.38 -4.23 -10.43
CA SER A 80 -9.76 -4.57 -11.71
C SER A 80 -8.61 -5.57 -11.57
N PHE A 81 -8.13 -5.80 -10.35
CA PHE A 81 -7.08 -6.78 -10.05
C PHE A 81 -7.26 -7.27 -8.61
N SER A 82 -6.63 -8.40 -8.27
CA SER A 82 -6.81 -9.00 -6.96
C SER A 82 -5.53 -9.11 -6.13
N HIS A 83 -4.38 -9.05 -6.78
CA HIS A 83 -3.10 -9.25 -6.08
C HIS A 83 -1.99 -8.51 -6.80
N ILE A 84 -1.12 -7.87 -6.04
CA ILE A 84 0.08 -7.21 -6.55
C ILE A 84 1.26 -7.62 -5.69
N SER A 85 2.36 -8.00 -6.33
CA SER A 85 3.63 -8.21 -5.64
C SER A 85 4.49 -6.96 -5.83
N LEU A 86 5.02 -6.40 -4.74
CA LEU A 86 5.91 -5.25 -4.78
C LEU A 86 7.37 -5.66 -4.80
N ILE A 87 7.63 -6.94 -4.63
CA ILE A 87 9.00 -7.49 -4.72
C ILE A 87 9.03 -8.48 -5.87
N GLU A 88 10.23 -8.66 -6.42
CA GLU A 88 10.44 -9.61 -7.51
C GLU A 88 10.76 -11.01 -7.00
#